data_e4de179cd76ab7e98ea7427443f2389c
#
_entry.id   e4de179cd76ab7e98ea7427443f2389c
#
_cell.length_a   1.000
_cell.length_b   1.000
_cell.length_c   1.000
_cell.angle_alpha   90.00
_cell.angle_beta   90.00
_cell.angle_gamma   90.00
#
_symmetry.space_group_name_H-M   'P 1'
#
loop_
_entity.id
_entity.type
_entity.pdbx_description
1 polymer ?
#
loop_
_entity_poly.entity_id
_entity_poly.type
_entity_poly.pdbx_seq_one_letter_code
_entity_poly.pdbx_strand_id
1 'polypeptide(L)' 'MKKYEYKIVEIKTKLGFDWEKKIREAEERWNELGREGWQFCMHGNGVLVFMREIEA' A
#
# COMPACT_ATOMS: atom_id res chain seq x y z
N MET A 1 1.09 -2.51 -25.81
CA MET A 1 0.57 -3.32 -24.71
C MET A 1 0.93 -2.69 -23.38
N LYS A 2 -0.06 -2.50 -22.51
CA LYS A 2 0.18 -1.91 -21.21
C LYS A 2 0.86 -2.90 -20.29
N LYS A 3 1.87 -2.43 -19.57
CA LYS A 3 2.58 -3.24 -18.60
C LYS A 3 2.40 -2.65 -17.21
N TYR A 4 2.38 -3.51 -16.21
CA TYR A 4 2.19 -3.10 -14.83
C TYR A 4 3.28 -3.70 -13.96
N GLU A 5 3.63 -3.00 -12.91
CA GLU A 5 4.48 -3.57 -11.87
C GLU A 5 3.70 -3.58 -10.57
N TYR A 6 4.06 -4.50 -9.69
CA TYR A 6 3.35 -4.71 -8.43
C TYR A 6 4.29 -4.52 -7.26
N LYS A 7 3.75 -3.97 -6.20
CA LYS A 7 4.47 -3.79 -4.94
C LYS A 7 3.70 -4.46 -3.82
N ILE A 8 4.37 -5.31 -3.08
CA ILE A 8 3.75 -6.02 -1.96
C ILE A 8 4.26 -5.42 -0.67
N VAL A 9 3.33 -4.99 0.17
CA VAL A 9 3.64 -4.35 1.45
C VAL A 9 3.06 -5.21 2.56
N GLU A 10 3.89 -5.60 3.52
CA GLU A 10 3.43 -6.34 4.69
C GLU A 10 2.67 -5.44 5.64
N ILE A 11 1.55 -5.96 6.13
CA ILE A 11 0.81 -5.30 7.20
C ILE A 11 1.40 -5.77 8.52
N LYS A 12 2.14 -4.90 9.20
CA LYS A 12 2.60 -5.20 10.53
C LYS A 12 1.59 -4.65 11.53
N THR A 13 0.67 -5.50 11.93
CA THR A 13 -0.26 -5.15 12.99
C THR A 13 0.36 -5.51 14.32
N LYS A 14 0.91 -4.54 15.00
CA LYS A 14 1.20 -4.71 16.42
C LYS A 14 -0.10 -4.48 17.16
N LEU A 15 -0.47 -5.45 17.94
CA LEU A 15 -1.61 -5.35 18.85
C LEU A 15 -1.47 -4.15 19.76
N GLY A 16 -2.41 -3.35 19.75
CA GLY A 16 -2.71 -2.64 20.90
C GLY A 16 -2.63 -1.25 20.71
N PHE A 17 -2.29 -0.34 20.53
CA PHE A 17 -2.31 0.76 21.36
C PHE A 17 -2.91 2.00 20.80
N ASP A 18 -2.70 2.55 19.83
CA ASP A 18 -3.26 3.78 19.39
C ASP A 18 -3.78 3.59 17.98
N TRP A 19 -5.02 3.18 17.90
CA TRP A 19 -5.67 2.92 16.63
C TRP A 19 -5.67 4.15 15.73
N GLU A 20 -5.90 5.33 16.31
CA GLU A 20 -5.90 6.57 15.54
C GLU A 20 -4.52 6.88 14.96
N LYS A 21 -3.48 6.64 15.73
CA LYS A 21 -2.12 6.84 15.28
C LYS A 21 -1.78 5.90 14.13
N LYS A 22 -2.20 4.64 14.24
CA LYS A 22 -1.98 3.65 13.20
C LYS A 22 -2.68 4.02 11.91
N ILE A 23 -3.90 4.52 12.00
CA ILE A 23 -4.65 4.97 10.84
C ILE A 23 -3.93 6.12 10.14
N ARG A 24 -3.44 7.08 10.92
CA ARG A 24 -2.71 8.21 10.35
C ARG A 24 -1.42 7.78 9.65
N GLU A 25 -0.69 6.88 10.28
CA GLU A 25 0.54 6.36 9.68
C GLU A 25 0.25 5.60 8.38
N ALA A 26 -0.80 4.80 8.39
CA ALA A 26 -1.20 4.08 7.19
C ALA A 26 -1.61 5.05 6.07
N GLU A 27 -2.38 6.06 6.41
CA GLU A 27 -2.81 7.05 5.46
C GLU A 27 -1.63 7.79 4.84
N GLU A 28 -0.65 8.20 5.65
CA GLU A 28 0.55 8.85 5.17
C GLU A 28 1.33 7.95 4.21
N ARG A 29 1.47 6.69 4.58
CA ARG A 29 2.20 5.74 3.75
C ARG A 29 1.48 5.49 2.43
N TRP A 30 0.17 5.36 2.46
CA TRP A 30 -0.61 5.15 1.24
C TRP A 30 -0.55 6.38 0.34
N ASN A 31 -0.58 7.57 0.94
CA ASN A 31 -0.46 8.81 0.19
C ASN A 31 0.92 8.93 -0.47
N GLU A 32 1.98 8.50 0.21
CA GLU A 32 3.30 8.47 -0.40
C GLU A 32 3.35 7.54 -1.60
N LEU A 33 2.77 6.35 -1.46
CA LEU A 33 2.69 5.41 -2.56
C LEU A 33 1.89 5.98 -3.73
N GLY A 34 0.79 6.65 -3.42
CA GLY A 34 -0.04 7.30 -4.44
C GLY A 34 0.72 8.38 -5.19
N ARG A 35 1.55 9.15 -4.51
CA ARG A 35 2.37 10.17 -5.16
C ARG A 35 3.40 9.57 -6.11
N GLU A 36 3.81 8.33 -5.85
CA GLU A 36 4.70 7.60 -6.75
C GLU A 36 3.97 6.89 -7.88
N GLY A 37 2.65 7.04 -7.93
CA GLY A 37 1.83 6.43 -8.96
C GLY A 37 1.28 5.07 -8.61
N TRP A 38 1.50 4.61 -7.39
CA TRP A 38 0.99 3.31 -6.95
C TRP A 38 -0.49 3.39 -6.61
N GLN A 39 -1.22 2.37 -7.00
CA GLN A 39 -2.64 2.28 -6.79
C GLN A 39 -2.94 0.99 -6.05
N PHE A 40 -3.80 1.05 -5.05
CA PHE A 40 -4.18 -0.13 -4.29
C PHE A 40 -4.89 -1.13 -5.19
N CYS A 41 -4.47 -2.36 -5.15
CA CYS A 41 -5.03 -3.44 -5.95
C CYS A 41 -5.85 -4.42 -5.12
N MET A 42 -5.23 -5.04 -4.13
CA MET A 42 -5.91 -6.03 -3.31
C MET A 42 -5.18 -6.27 -2.00
N HIS A 43 -5.84 -6.96 -1.07
CA HIS A 43 -5.20 -7.39 0.17
C HIS A 43 -5.48 -8.87 0.40
N GLY A 44 -4.62 -9.51 1.15
CA GLY A 44 -4.81 -10.91 1.53
C GLY A 44 -3.65 -11.41 2.36
N ASN A 45 -3.93 -12.29 3.31
CA ASN A 45 -2.91 -12.93 4.16
C ASN A 45 -1.90 -11.99 4.78
N GLY A 46 -2.37 -10.84 5.26
CA GLY A 46 -1.49 -9.89 5.94
C GLY A 46 -0.63 -9.04 5.03
N VAL A 47 -0.94 -8.99 3.75
CA VAL A 47 -0.21 -8.15 2.81
C VAL A 47 -1.16 -7.26 2.02
N LEU A 48 -0.63 -6.14 1.56
CA LEU A 48 -1.33 -5.24 0.65
C LEU A 48 -0.57 -5.24 -0.67
N VAL A 49 -1.31 -5.30 -1.75
CA VAL A 49 -0.70 -5.29 -3.09
C VAL A 49 -1.09 -4.00 -3.79
N PHE A 50 -0.09 -3.29 -4.27
CA PHE A 50 -0.27 -2.08 -5.04
C PHE A 50 0.23 -2.32 -6.46
N MET A 51 -0.31 -1.59 -7.41
CA MET A 51 0.11 -1.70 -8.80
C MET A 51 0.27 -0.32 -9.41
N ARG A 52 1.09 -0.24 -10.43
CA ARG A 52 1.17 0.97 -11.25
C ARG A 52 1.55 0.59 -12.68
N GLU A 53 1.13 1.43 -13.61
CA GLU A 53 1.44 1.23 -15.02
C GLU A 53 2.88 1.62 -15.30
N ILE A 54 3.57 0.77 -16.06
CA ILE A 54 4.94 1.04 -16.49
C ILE A 54 4.88 1.51 -17.93
N GLU A 55 5.50 2.63 -18.20
CA GLU A 55 5.64 3.07 -19.57
C GLU A 55 6.73 2.25 -20.24
N ALA A 56 6.35 1.68 -21.35
CA ALA A 56 7.28 0.87 -22.14
C ALA A 56 8.24 1.75 -22.93
#